data_6f7873a73cda2e58dc5b55e08577e3a4
#
_entry.id   6f7873a73cda2e58dc5b55e08577e3a4
#
_cell.length_a   1.000
_cell.length_b   1.000
_cell.length_c   1.000
_cell.angle_alpha   90.00
_cell.angle_beta   90.00
_cell.angle_gamma   90.00
#
_symmetry.space_group_name_H-M   'P 1'
#
loop_
_entity.id
_entity.type
_entity.pdbx_description
1 polymer ?
#
loop_
_entity_poly.entity_id
_entity_poly.type
_entity_poly.pdbx_seq_one_letter_code
_entity_poly.pdbx_strand_id
1 'polypeptide(L)'
;MTTIHTGGCQCGAIRFRAEGELSASVCHCRMCQKAFGAYYAPLVSVRRAAFSWTRGERKIFQSSNAVARGFCADCGTPLTYEAPDGIAIAHGAFDDPSAVAPNLQYGLEAKLPFADNIPSLPGHPTEEDLEEAPFLKDLVSFQHPDHDTTDWPKKDP
;
A
#
# COMPACT_ATOMS: atom_id res chain seq x y z
N MET A 1 -14.21 -2.59 -21.83
CA MET A 1 -14.70 -2.21 -20.48
C MET A 1 -13.51 -1.66 -19.69
N THR A 2 -13.67 -0.55 -19.02
CA THR A 2 -12.60 0.03 -18.21
C THR A 2 -12.52 -0.73 -16.89
N THR A 3 -11.31 -1.17 -16.52
CA THR A 3 -11.09 -1.89 -15.26
C THR A 3 -11.22 -0.91 -14.08
N ILE A 4 -11.93 -1.34 -13.05
CA ILE A 4 -12.11 -0.60 -11.81
C ILE A 4 -11.26 -1.26 -10.73
N HIS A 5 -10.51 -0.45 -10.01
CA HIS A 5 -9.71 -0.87 -8.86
C HIS A 5 -10.16 -0.08 -7.64
N THR A 6 -10.33 -0.77 -6.53
CA THR A 6 -10.67 -0.18 -5.22
C THR A 6 -9.57 -0.49 -4.22
N GLY A 7 -9.59 0.23 -3.11
CA GLY A 7 -8.63 0.04 -2.04
C GLY A 7 -8.80 1.03 -0.91
N GLY A 8 -7.91 0.97 0.07
CA GLY A 8 -7.94 1.87 1.21
C GLY A 8 -6.89 1.55 2.27
N CYS A 9 -7.05 2.15 3.43
CA CYS A 9 -6.19 1.89 4.57
C CYS A 9 -6.60 0.61 5.31
N GLN A 10 -5.69 0.07 6.11
CA GLN A 10 -5.89 -1.16 6.86
C GLN A 10 -7.16 -1.14 7.74
N CYS A 11 -7.46 -0.03 8.39
CA CYS A 11 -8.67 0.08 9.23
C CYS A 11 -9.95 0.42 8.46
N GLY A 12 -9.90 0.72 7.16
CA GLY A 12 -11.04 1.04 6.33
C GLY A 12 -11.63 2.44 6.51
N ALA A 13 -11.03 3.30 7.34
CA ALA A 13 -11.46 4.69 7.51
C ALA A 13 -11.28 5.51 6.22
N ILE A 14 -10.34 5.13 5.37
CA ILE A 14 -10.06 5.76 4.09
C ILE A 14 -10.19 4.73 2.98
N ARG A 15 -11.00 5.08 1.95
CA ARG A 15 -11.19 4.24 0.77
C ARG A 15 -11.05 5.07 -0.50
N PHE A 16 -10.63 4.43 -1.58
CA PHE A 16 -10.51 5.04 -2.90
C PHE A 16 -11.00 4.12 -4.03
N ARG A 17 -11.22 4.74 -5.19
CA ARG A 17 -11.52 4.08 -6.45
C ARG A 17 -10.64 4.68 -7.55
N ALA A 18 -10.09 3.83 -8.38
CA ALA A 18 -9.36 4.20 -9.59
C ALA A 18 -9.94 3.44 -10.78
N GLU A 19 -10.13 4.13 -11.90
CA GLU A 19 -10.70 3.57 -13.13
C GLU A 19 -9.89 4.04 -14.34
N GLY A 20 -9.31 3.10 -15.09
CA GLY A 20 -8.46 3.39 -16.23
C GLY A 20 -7.10 2.70 -16.19
N GLU A 21 -6.13 3.32 -16.86
CA GLU A 21 -4.78 2.78 -16.99
C GLU A 21 -3.97 3.05 -15.70
N LEU A 22 -3.48 1.98 -15.10
CA LEU A 22 -2.58 1.99 -13.95
C LEU A 22 -1.19 1.49 -14.36
N SER A 23 -0.16 1.99 -13.67
CA SER A 23 1.21 1.46 -13.83
C SER A 23 1.91 1.39 -12.47
N ALA A 24 2.53 0.25 -12.17
CA ALA A 24 3.19 0.03 -10.90
C ALA A 24 4.72 0.07 -11.04
N SER A 25 5.36 0.57 -9.99
CA SER A 25 6.81 0.65 -9.86
C SER A 25 7.24 0.45 -8.41
N VAL A 26 8.53 0.24 -8.19
CA VAL A 26 9.14 0.29 -6.86
C VAL A 26 10.18 1.39 -6.80
N CYS A 27 10.28 2.08 -5.68
CA CYS A 27 11.29 3.11 -5.45
C CYS A 27 12.17 2.77 -4.27
N HIS A 28 13.47 2.66 -4.52
CA HIS A 28 14.49 2.31 -3.52
C HIS A 28 15.09 3.52 -2.78
N CYS A 29 14.72 4.75 -3.13
CA CYS A 29 15.31 5.92 -2.50
C CYS A 29 15.06 5.93 -0.99
N ARG A 30 15.99 6.52 -0.23
CA ARG A 30 15.94 6.49 1.25
C ARG A 30 14.67 7.11 1.83
N MET A 31 14.13 8.17 1.20
CA MET A 31 12.85 8.77 1.62
C MET A 31 11.68 7.78 1.47
N CYS A 32 11.64 7.03 0.38
CA CYS A 32 10.62 6.02 0.15
C CYS A 32 10.73 4.85 1.13
N GLN A 33 11.94 4.36 1.37
CA GLN A 33 12.18 3.33 2.39
C GLN A 33 11.66 3.78 3.76
N LYS A 34 11.99 5.01 4.15
CA LYS A 34 11.60 5.57 5.45
C LYS A 34 10.07 5.76 5.56
N ALA A 35 9.44 6.27 4.51
CA ALA A 35 8.01 6.54 4.48
C ALA A 35 7.15 5.28 4.54
N PHE A 36 7.64 4.18 4.00
CA PHE A 36 6.94 2.90 3.95
C PHE A 36 7.38 1.91 5.05
N GLY A 37 8.47 2.23 5.78
CA GLY A 37 9.04 1.30 6.74
C GLY A 37 9.49 -0.02 6.11
N ALA A 38 9.95 0.03 4.85
CA ALA A 38 10.23 -1.14 4.02
C ALA A 38 11.54 -0.98 3.23
N TYR A 39 11.94 -2.00 2.52
CA TYR A 39 13.17 -2.01 1.71
C TYR A 39 13.05 -1.13 0.46
N TYR A 40 11.84 -0.88 0.00
CA TYR A 40 11.44 0.02 -1.09
C TYR A 40 9.98 0.42 -0.92
N ALA A 41 9.53 1.43 -1.64
CA ALA A 41 8.12 1.80 -1.72
C ALA A 41 7.51 1.22 -2.99
N PRO A 42 6.56 0.29 -2.89
CA PRO A 42 5.77 -0.16 -4.03
C PRO A 42 4.64 0.84 -4.28
N LEU A 43 4.58 1.37 -5.48
CA LEU A 43 3.68 2.48 -5.85
C LEU A 43 2.95 2.19 -7.16
N VAL A 44 1.67 2.55 -7.22
CA VAL A 44 0.83 2.48 -8.41
C VAL A 44 0.46 3.89 -8.83
N SER A 45 0.93 4.33 -9.98
CA SER A 45 0.55 5.62 -10.57
C SER A 45 -0.90 5.57 -11.07
N VAL A 46 -1.71 6.52 -10.60
CA VAL A 46 -3.10 6.72 -11.02
C VAL A 46 -3.25 7.94 -11.93
N ARG A 47 -2.14 8.48 -12.44
CA ARG A 47 -2.11 9.69 -13.27
C ARG A 47 -2.97 9.62 -14.53
N ARG A 48 -3.13 8.41 -15.12
CA ARG A 48 -3.93 8.16 -16.31
C ARG A 48 -5.30 7.58 -16.01
N ALA A 49 -5.68 7.52 -14.73
CA ALA A 49 -6.94 6.97 -14.27
C ALA A 49 -7.85 8.07 -13.73
N ALA A 50 -9.15 7.84 -13.81
CA ALA A 50 -10.10 8.59 -12.99
C ALA A 50 -9.97 8.11 -11.54
N PHE A 51 -9.46 8.97 -10.67
CA PHE A 51 -9.21 8.65 -9.27
C PHE A 51 -10.10 9.48 -8.33
N SER A 52 -10.66 8.84 -7.32
CA SER A 52 -11.46 9.51 -6.29
C SER A 52 -11.32 8.82 -4.93
N TRP A 53 -11.38 9.63 -3.88
CA TRP A 53 -11.58 9.14 -2.52
C TRP A 53 -13.06 8.85 -2.32
N THR A 54 -13.40 7.64 -1.92
CA THR A 54 -14.79 7.18 -1.71
C THR A 54 -15.20 7.22 -0.24
N ARG A 55 -14.21 7.29 0.68
CA ARG A 55 -14.43 7.43 2.12
C ARG A 55 -13.22 8.11 2.76
N GLY A 56 -13.47 8.99 3.74
CA GLY A 56 -12.47 9.62 4.59
C GLY A 56 -11.46 10.50 3.90
N GLU A 57 -10.54 11.04 4.68
CA GLU A 57 -9.46 11.89 4.22
C GLU A 57 -8.12 11.41 4.78
N ARG A 58 -7.09 11.40 3.93
CA ARG A 58 -5.72 11.14 4.35
C ARG A 58 -5.11 12.32 5.07
N LYS A 59 -4.28 12.07 6.06
CA LYS A 59 -3.38 13.06 6.63
C LYS A 59 -2.16 13.22 5.72
N ILE A 60 -1.65 14.44 5.60
CA ILE A 60 -0.53 14.78 4.73
C ILE A 60 0.70 15.12 5.55
N PHE A 61 1.85 14.57 5.15
CA PHE A 61 3.18 14.97 5.58
C PHE A 61 3.95 15.53 4.38
N GLN A 62 4.43 16.77 4.50
CA GLN A 62 5.31 17.35 3.49
C GLN A 62 6.69 16.71 3.58
N SER A 63 6.96 15.80 2.69
CA SER A 63 8.16 14.94 2.69
C SER A 63 9.40 15.63 2.11
N SER A 64 9.19 16.61 1.23
CA SER A 64 10.22 17.46 0.65
C SER A 64 9.61 18.78 0.18
N ASN A 65 10.42 19.65 -0.43
CA ASN A 65 9.92 20.88 -1.04
C ASN A 65 8.96 20.65 -2.22
N ALA A 66 8.90 19.44 -2.79
CA ALA A 66 8.09 19.11 -3.96
C ALA A 66 7.09 17.97 -3.73
N VAL A 67 7.31 17.12 -2.73
CA VAL A 67 6.55 15.87 -2.53
C VAL A 67 5.85 15.86 -1.19
N ALA A 68 4.56 15.60 -1.20
CA ALA A 68 3.76 15.27 -0.03
C ALA A 68 3.44 13.77 0.01
N ARG A 69 3.17 13.25 1.20
CA ARG A 69 2.80 11.85 1.43
C ARG A 69 1.54 11.79 2.27
N GLY A 70 0.56 11.05 1.78
CA GLY A 70 -0.68 10.79 2.49
C GLY A 70 -0.65 9.47 3.24
N PHE A 71 -1.26 9.47 4.41
CA PHE A 71 -1.39 8.28 5.26
C PHE A 71 -2.67 8.33 6.07
N CYS A 72 -3.13 7.20 6.56
CA CYS A 72 -4.25 7.14 7.47
C CYS A 72 -3.82 7.60 8.87
N ALA A 73 -4.53 8.57 9.45
CA ALA A 73 -4.22 9.05 10.80
C ALA A 73 -4.57 8.04 11.89
N ASP A 74 -5.51 7.13 11.63
CA ASP A 74 -6.03 6.17 12.61
C ASP A 74 -5.17 4.91 12.70
N CYS A 75 -4.75 4.34 11.55
CA CYS A 75 -4.00 3.09 11.53
C CYS A 75 -2.58 3.20 10.98
N GLY A 76 -2.17 4.38 10.48
CA GLY A 76 -0.82 4.63 9.99
C GLY A 76 -0.52 4.08 8.60
N THR A 77 -1.48 3.45 7.90
CA THR A 77 -1.25 2.92 6.55
C THR A 77 -0.76 4.02 5.61
N PRO A 78 0.43 3.89 4.98
CA PRO A 78 0.85 4.79 3.92
C PRO A 78 -0.06 4.64 2.71
N LEU A 79 -0.51 5.77 2.15
CA LEU A 79 -1.50 5.76 1.06
C LEU A 79 -0.98 6.40 -0.22
N THR A 80 -0.34 7.58 -0.13
CA THR A 80 0.02 8.33 -1.33
C THR A 80 1.45 8.82 -1.34
N TYR A 81 1.96 8.92 -2.55
CA TYR A 81 3.07 9.77 -2.97
C TYR A 81 2.49 10.82 -3.92
N GLU A 82 2.57 12.09 -3.54
CA GLU A 82 1.97 13.20 -4.28
C GLU A 82 3.07 14.17 -4.72
N ALA A 83 3.27 14.22 -6.02
CA ALA A 83 4.29 15.03 -6.68
C ALA A 83 3.64 15.97 -7.70
N PRO A 84 4.37 17.01 -8.20
CA PRO A 84 3.83 17.94 -9.18
C PRO A 84 3.34 17.28 -10.48
N ASP A 85 3.84 16.08 -10.80
CA ASP A 85 3.48 15.34 -12.00
C ASP A 85 2.35 14.31 -11.80
N GLY A 86 1.84 14.16 -10.58
CA GLY A 86 0.70 13.29 -10.29
C GLY A 86 0.77 12.57 -8.96
N ILE A 87 -0.19 11.69 -8.75
CA ILE A 87 -0.36 10.88 -7.55
C ILE A 87 -0.02 9.42 -7.86
N ALA A 88 0.70 8.80 -6.94
CA ALA A 88 0.84 7.35 -6.88
C ALA A 88 0.32 6.84 -5.53
N ILE A 89 -0.38 5.71 -5.58
CA ILE A 89 -0.98 5.05 -4.41
C ILE A 89 -0.06 3.91 -3.96
N ALA A 90 0.03 3.70 -2.65
CA ALA A 90 0.72 2.55 -2.08
C ALA A 90 0.12 1.25 -2.65
N HIS A 91 0.96 0.41 -3.21
CA HIS A 91 0.51 -0.80 -3.93
C HIS A 91 -0.29 -1.74 -3.02
N GLY A 92 0.17 -1.97 -1.78
CA GLY A 92 -0.52 -2.81 -0.81
C GLY A 92 -1.84 -2.23 -0.27
N ALA A 93 -2.19 -0.98 -0.64
CA ALA A 93 -3.48 -0.39 -0.29
C ALA A 93 -4.61 -0.75 -1.28
N PHE A 94 -4.31 -1.40 -2.39
CA PHE A 94 -5.33 -1.93 -3.31
C PHE A 94 -5.97 -3.21 -2.74
N ASP A 95 -7.25 -3.39 -2.98
CA ASP A 95 -7.99 -4.61 -2.59
C ASP A 95 -7.47 -5.85 -3.34
N ASP A 96 -7.08 -5.68 -4.61
CA ASP A 96 -6.36 -6.69 -5.38
C ASP A 96 -4.99 -6.15 -5.82
N PRO A 97 -3.95 -6.30 -5.00
CA PRO A 97 -2.61 -5.84 -5.36
C PRO A 97 -1.98 -6.67 -6.50
N SER A 98 -2.49 -7.86 -6.80
CA SER A 98 -1.99 -8.70 -7.89
C SER A 98 -2.38 -8.18 -9.28
N ALA A 99 -3.42 -7.35 -9.35
CA ALA A 99 -3.97 -6.84 -10.61
C ALA A 99 -3.02 -5.90 -11.37
N VAL A 100 -2.05 -5.27 -10.70
CA VAL A 100 -1.11 -4.32 -11.31
C VAL A 100 0.32 -4.64 -10.91
N ALA A 101 0.97 -5.52 -11.66
CA ALA A 101 2.35 -5.90 -11.39
C ALA A 101 3.33 -4.74 -11.64
N PRO A 102 4.34 -4.52 -10.76
CA PRO A 102 5.37 -3.52 -11.01
C PRO A 102 6.27 -3.93 -12.18
N ASN A 103 6.62 -2.97 -13.01
CA ASN A 103 7.45 -3.18 -14.20
C ASN A 103 8.67 -2.25 -14.26
N LEU A 104 8.88 -1.42 -13.25
CA LEU A 104 9.96 -0.43 -13.22
C LEU A 104 10.49 -0.24 -11.80
N GLN A 105 11.78 0.05 -11.69
CA GLN A 105 12.45 0.38 -10.43
C GLN A 105 13.08 1.78 -10.52
N TYR A 106 12.96 2.56 -9.45
CA TYR A 106 13.58 3.88 -9.29
C TYR A 106 14.52 3.90 -8.09
N GLY A 107 15.47 4.85 -8.09
CA GLY A 107 16.36 5.11 -6.96
C GLY A 107 17.33 3.96 -6.70
N LEU A 108 17.84 3.34 -7.75
CA LEU A 108 18.73 2.16 -7.66
C LEU A 108 20.03 2.44 -6.91
N GLU A 109 20.49 3.71 -6.91
CA GLU A 109 21.67 4.15 -6.15
C GLU A 109 21.52 3.97 -4.63
N ALA A 110 20.29 3.88 -4.13
CA ALA A 110 19.99 3.65 -2.72
C ALA A 110 19.43 2.24 -2.43
N LYS A 111 19.43 1.37 -3.43
CA LYS A 111 18.96 -0.02 -3.28
C LYS A 111 19.77 -0.76 -2.24
N LEU A 112 19.10 -1.39 -1.28
CA LEU A 112 19.78 -2.17 -0.24
C LEU A 112 20.43 -3.42 -0.83
N PRO A 113 21.67 -3.77 -0.43
CA PRO A 113 22.43 -4.85 -1.07
C PRO A 113 21.74 -6.22 -1.05
N PHE A 114 20.89 -6.47 -0.05
CA PHE A 114 20.19 -7.75 0.12
C PHE A 114 18.83 -7.81 -0.61
N ALA A 115 18.34 -6.69 -1.18
CA ALA A 115 17.00 -6.63 -1.75
C ALA A 115 16.75 -7.66 -2.86
N ASP A 116 17.77 -7.98 -3.65
CA ASP A 116 17.70 -8.98 -4.73
C ASP A 116 17.71 -10.43 -4.21
N ASN A 117 18.12 -10.65 -2.97
CA ASN A 117 18.24 -11.98 -2.38
C ASN A 117 17.00 -12.39 -1.58
N ILE A 118 16.06 -11.46 -1.34
CA ILE A 118 14.85 -11.72 -0.54
C ILE A 118 14.06 -12.92 -1.07
N PRO A 119 13.83 -13.09 -2.39
CA PRO A 119 13.07 -14.23 -2.91
C PRO A 119 13.73 -15.59 -2.69
N SER A 120 15.03 -15.62 -2.38
CA SER A 120 15.81 -16.85 -2.13
C SER A 120 16.03 -17.15 -0.64
N LEU A 121 15.47 -16.34 0.25
CA LEU A 121 15.52 -16.63 1.69
C LEU A 121 14.69 -17.89 2.01
N PRO A 122 15.10 -18.71 3.00
CA PRO A 122 14.23 -19.75 3.54
C PRO A 122 12.88 -19.15 3.93
N GLY A 123 11.81 -19.83 3.59
CA GLY A 123 10.45 -19.38 3.87
C GLY A 123 9.65 -20.47 4.58
N HIS A 124 8.75 -20.04 5.47
CA HIS A 124 7.82 -20.89 6.20
C HIS A 124 6.39 -20.42 5.97
N PRO A 125 5.44 -21.31 5.68
CA PRO A 125 4.03 -20.98 5.79
C PRO A 125 3.64 -20.78 7.26
N THR A 126 2.58 -20.02 7.51
CA THR A 126 2.13 -19.69 8.88
C THR A 126 1.86 -20.93 9.72
N GLU A 127 1.40 -22.01 9.10
CA GLU A 127 1.10 -23.28 9.77
C GLU A 127 2.32 -23.93 10.44
N GLU A 128 3.52 -23.71 9.91
CA GLU A 128 4.76 -24.23 10.48
C GLU A 128 5.21 -23.44 11.72
N ASP A 129 4.74 -22.18 11.87
CA ASP A 129 5.09 -21.31 13.00
C ASP A 129 4.18 -21.47 14.22
N LEU A 130 3.11 -22.26 14.14
CA LEU A 130 2.09 -22.37 15.19
C LEU A 130 2.62 -22.94 16.53
N GLU A 131 3.71 -23.69 16.51
CA GLU A 131 4.35 -24.18 17.75
C GLU A 131 5.09 -23.07 18.49
N GLU A 132 5.78 -22.19 17.75
CA GLU A 132 6.55 -21.07 18.32
C GLU A 132 5.68 -19.84 18.57
N ALA A 133 4.61 -19.65 17.80
CA ALA A 133 3.68 -18.53 17.89
C ALA A 133 2.21 -19.01 18.01
N PRO A 134 1.83 -19.67 19.14
CA PRO A 134 0.52 -20.30 19.28
C PRO A 134 -0.66 -19.31 19.20
N PHE A 135 -0.44 -18.00 19.46
CA PHE A 135 -1.47 -16.97 19.31
C PHE A 135 -1.99 -16.82 17.86
N LEU A 136 -1.25 -17.29 16.87
CA LEU A 136 -1.68 -17.25 15.45
C LEU A 136 -2.90 -18.14 15.17
N LYS A 137 -3.16 -19.15 16.02
CA LYS A 137 -4.34 -20.04 15.89
C LYS A 137 -5.65 -19.29 16.11
N ASP A 138 -5.61 -18.30 17.02
CA ASP A 138 -6.79 -17.54 17.45
C ASP A 138 -6.74 -16.09 16.96
N LEU A 139 -5.87 -15.81 15.97
CA LEU A 139 -5.71 -14.46 15.44
C LEU A 139 -6.98 -14.00 14.74
N VAL A 140 -7.54 -12.89 15.21
CA VAL A 140 -8.65 -12.20 14.56
C VAL A 140 -8.12 -10.92 13.91
N SER A 141 -8.21 -10.83 12.59
CA SER A 141 -7.81 -9.63 11.87
C SER A 141 -8.88 -8.54 11.98
N PHE A 142 -8.46 -7.32 12.35
CA PHE A 142 -9.29 -6.12 12.30
C PHE A 142 -9.09 -5.32 11.01
N GLN A 143 -8.41 -5.90 10.03
CA GLN A 143 -8.24 -5.29 8.73
C GLN A 143 -9.59 -5.18 8.00
N HIS A 144 -9.76 -4.07 7.28
CA HIS A 144 -10.88 -3.90 6.36
C HIS A 144 -10.84 -5.01 5.29
N PRO A 145 -11.97 -5.62 4.93
CA PRO A 145 -11.99 -6.62 3.87
C PRO A 145 -11.59 -6.01 2.52
N ASP A 146 -11.08 -6.85 1.62
CA ASP A 146 -10.56 -6.45 0.31
C ASP A 146 -11.70 -6.21 -0.71
N HIS A 147 -12.67 -5.39 -0.30
CA HIS A 147 -13.80 -4.92 -1.12
C HIS A 147 -14.47 -3.71 -0.46
N ASP A 148 -15.25 -2.95 -1.22
CA ASP A 148 -16.00 -1.83 -0.66
C ASP A 148 -17.10 -2.31 0.31
N THR A 149 -17.31 -1.52 1.37
CA THR A 149 -18.31 -1.76 2.41
C THR A 149 -19.14 -0.51 2.67
N THR A 150 -20.42 -0.69 3.07
CA THR A 150 -21.30 0.39 3.49
C THR A 150 -21.22 0.62 5.00
N ASP A 151 -21.08 -0.46 5.78
CA ASP A 151 -21.12 -0.46 7.25
C ASP A 151 -19.73 -0.74 7.84
N TRP A 152 -18.83 0.21 7.70
CA TRP A 152 -17.48 0.13 8.23
C TRP A 152 -17.01 1.46 8.81
N PRO A 153 -16.18 1.49 9.87
CA PRO A 153 -15.77 0.31 10.67
C PRO A 153 -16.97 -0.36 11.33
N LYS A 154 -16.94 -1.69 11.40
CA LYS A 154 -17.90 -2.42 12.25
C LYS A 154 -17.67 -1.96 13.68
N LYS A 155 -18.69 -1.38 14.29
CA LYS A 155 -18.63 -1.01 15.69
C LYS A 155 -18.68 -2.31 16.48
N ASP A 156 -17.60 -2.52 17.20
CA ASP A 156 -17.31 -3.59 18.16
C ASP A 156 -17.09 -5.01 17.59
N PRO A 157 -16.02 -5.68 17.97
CA PRO A 157 -15.94 -7.13 17.94
C PRO A 157 -16.81 -7.73 19.01
#